data_42e0435c5169cd828577bad040277837
#
_entry.id   42e0435c5169cd828577bad040277837
#
_cell.length_a   1.000
_cell.length_b   1.000
_cell.length_c   1.000
_cell.angle_alpha   90.00
_cell.angle_beta   90.00
_cell.angle_gamma   90.00
#
_symmetry.space_group_name_H-M   'P 1'
#
loop_
_entity.id
_entity.type
_entity.pdbx_description
1 polymer ?
#
loop_
_entity_poly.entity_id
_entity_poly.type
_entity_poly.pdbx_seq_one_letter_code
_entity_poly.pdbx_strand_id
1 'polypeptide(L)'
;MGPAYTFILPPGGPRLDVHFHPYIVYDYTPDRTRAGPSNWLGGYKGYLQADAYGGYDGIYHKGNVTEVACWAHARRKFFDAKETDGKRSAHMLALVGELYDVERQAKDLSEAVRLELRRQQSVPVLDRIKAWLDE
;
A
#
# COMPACT_ATOMS: atom_id res chain seq x y z
N MET A 1 16.76 -21.18 -4.71
CA MET A 1 16.88 -19.88 -4.02
C MET A 1 15.50 -19.52 -3.47
N GLY A 2 15.38 -19.37 -2.14
CA GLY A 2 14.13 -18.96 -1.50
C GLY A 2 13.82 -17.49 -1.77
N PRO A 3 12.57 -17.05 -1.55
CA PRO A 3 12.18 -15.67 -1.78
C PRO A 3 12.85 -14.74 -0.76
N ALA A 4 13.56 -13.74 -1.25
CA ALA A 4 14.02 -12.62 -0.42
C ALA A 4 12.88 -11.60 -0.29
N TYR A 5 12.64 -11.13 0.93
CA TYR A 5 11.72 -10.01 1.19
C TYR A 5 12.53 -8.72 1.28
N THR A 6 12.07 -7.68 0.61
CA THR A 6 12.64 -6.34 0.73
C THR A 6 11.69 -5.49 1.56
N PHE A 7 12.16 -4.99 2.68
CA PHE A 7 11.43 -4.08 3.55
C PHE A 7 12.05 -2.69 3.46
N ILE A 8 11.23 -1.68 3.23
CA ILE A 8 11.65 -0.29 3.29
C ILE A 8 11.06 0.29 4.57
N LEU A 9 11.91 0.51 5.56
CA LEU A 9 11.50 1.07 6.84
C LEU A 9 11.82 2.56 6.89
N PRO A 10 10.88 3.40 7.34
CA PRO A 10 11.21 4.73 7.79
C PRO A 10 12.03 4.66 9.08
N PRO A 11 13.04 5.51 9.27
CA PRO A 11 13.70 5.63 10.56
C PRO A 11 12.69 6.00 11.64
N GLY A 12 12.73 5.27 12.77
CA GLY A 12 11.72 5.35 13.83
C GLY A 12 11.74 6.68 14.58
N GLY A 13 10.57 7.24 14.76
CA GLY A 13 10.26 8.33 15.67
C GLY A 13 10.21 9.73 15.06
N PRO A 14 9.45 10.65 15.69
CA PRO A 14 9.29 12.02 15.20
C PRO A 14 10.56 12.82 15.48
N ARG A 15 11.42 13.01 14.48
CA ARG A 15 12.47 14.02 14.45
C ARG A 15 12.25 14.89 13.24
N LEU A 16 12.09 16.18 13.50
CA LEU A 16 11.65 17.21 12.56
C LEU A 16 12.72 17.68 11.55
N ASP A 17 13.91 17.08 11.49
CA ASP A 17 15.06 17.62 10.75
C ASP A 17 16.05 16.61 10.18
N VAL A 18 15.59 15.40 9.85
CA VAL A 18 16.47 14.40 9.25
C VAL A 18 16.10 14.17 7.79
N HIS A 19 17.05 14.28 6.90
CA HIS A 19 16.94 13.77 5.55
C HIS A 19 16.50 12.31 5.60
N PHE A 20 15.33 12.05 5.07
CA PHE A 20 14.71 10.73 5.08
C PHE A 20 15.52 9.80 4.16
N HIS A 21 16.39 8.97 4.75
CA HIS A 21 17.06 7.91 4.02
C HIS A 21 16.30 6.61 4.25
N PRO A 22 15.64 6.05 3.22
CA PRO A 22 15.00 4.75 3.36
C PRO A 22 16.06 3.67 3.59
N TYR A 23 15.87 2.84 4.60
CA TYR A 23 16.68 1.64 4.79
C TYR A 23 16.08 0.49 3.99
N ILE A 24 16.93 -0.21 3.25
CA ILE A 24 16.55 -1.45 2.56
C ILE A 24 17.18 -2.59 3.34
N VAL A 25 16.33 -3.47 3.86
CA VAL A 25 16.78 -4.66 4.61
C VAL A 25 16.34 -5.89 3.83
N TYR A 26 17.30 -6.81 3.65
CA TYR A 26 17.04 -8.11 3.05
C TYR A 26 17.07 -9.17 4.13
N ASP A 27 16.00 -9.94 4.25
CA ASP A 27 15.93 -11.10 5.13
C ASP A 27 15.72 -12.37 4.30
N TYR A 28 16.41 -13.44 4.67
CA TYR A 28 16.27 -14.73 4.02
C TYR A 28 15.36 -15.63 4.83
N THR A 29 14.32 -16.14 4.18
CA THR A 29 13.49 -17.21 4.74
C THR A 29 13.54 -18.43 3.83
N PRO A 30 13.59 -19.65 4.39
CA PRO A 30 13.66 -20.89 3.60
C PRO A 30 12.38 -21.14 2.82
N ASP A 31 11.27 -20.54 3.23
CA ASP A 31 9.94 -20.68 2.63
C ASP A 31 9.15 -19.36 2.65
N ARG A 32 7.94 -19.39 2.09
CA ARG A 32 7.00 -18.26 2.08
C ARG A 32 5.94 -18.35 3.18
N THR A 33 6.27 -18.92 4.32
CA THR A 33 5.33 -19.01 5.44
C THR A 33 5.18 -17.69 6.19
N ARG A 34 4.15 -17.61 7.02
CA ARG A 34 3.89 -16.47 7.92
C ARG A 34 4.99 -16.25 8.96
N ALA A 35 5.83 -17.27 9.20
CA ALA A 35 6.85 -17.23 10.24
C ALA A 35 7.91 -16.17 9.96
N GLY A 36 8.40 -16.05 8.73
CA GLY A 36 9.40 -15.06 8.34
C GLY A 36 8.98 -13.63 8.69
N PRO A 37 7.90 -13.09 8.06
CA PRO A 37 7.41 -11.75 8.37
C PRO A 37 7.06 -11.55 9.86
N SER A 38 6.44 -12.53 10.51
CA SER A 38 6.04 -12.43 11.93
C SER A 38 7.24 -12.31 12.86
N ASN A 39 8.30 -13.06 12.61
CA ASN A 39 9.51 -13.01 13.42
C ASN A 39 10.23 -11.68 13.25
N TRP A 40 10.35 -11.22 12.02
CA TRP A 40 11.07 -9.99 11.70
C TRP A 40 10.33 -8.73 12.16
N LEU A 41 8.99 -8.69 11.97
CA LEU A 41 8.15 -7.55 12.32
C LEU A 41 7.50 -7.66 13.72
N GLY A 42 7.87 -8.65 14.52
CA GLY A 42 7.19 -8.95 15.79
C GLY A 42 7.16 -7.81 16.81
N GLY A 43 8.09 -6.85 16.74
CA GLY A 43 8.11 -5.65 17.58
C GLY A 43 7.71 -4.35 16.86
N TYR A 44 7.36 -4.43 15.57
CA TYR A 44 7.07 -3.25 14.78
C TYR A 44 5.72 -2.62 15.18
N LYS A 45 5.67 -1.28 15.17
CA LYS A 45 4.48 -0.47 15.40
C LYS A 45 4.43 0.63 14.32
N GLY A 46 3.28 0.81 13.71
CA GLY A 46 3.09 1.83 12.69
C GLY A 46 2.39 1.33 11.43
N TYR A 47 2.70 1.92 10.29
CA TYR A 47 2.07 1.57 9.01
C TYR A 47 2.95 0.58 8.27
N LEU A 48 2.37 -0.52 7.81
CA LEU A 48 3.04 -1.51 6.98
C LEU A 48 2.34 -1.59 5.61
N GLN A 49 3.03 -1.14 4.57
CA GLN A 49 2.54 -1.29 3.20
C GLN A 49 2.97 -2.64 2.64
N ALA A 50 2.02 -3.44 2.21
CA ALA A 50 2.24 -4.74 1.60
C ALA A 50 1.34 -4.98 0.39
N ASP A 51 1.58 -6.10 -0.30
CA ASP A 51 0.85 -6.52 -1.50
C ASP A 51 -0.42 -7.35 -1.21
N ALA A 52 -0.96 -7.24 -0.01
CA ALA A 52 -2.08 -8.06 0.50
C ALA A 52 -1.77 -9.57 0.54
N TYR A 53 -0.51 -9.96 0.67
CA TYR A 53 -0.16 -11.34 0.90
C TYR A 53 -0.58 -11.79 2.31
N GLY A 54 -1.42 -12.85 2.40
CA GLY A 54 -1.98 -13.35 3.66
C GLY A 54 -0.96 -13.78 4.73
N GLY A 55 0.33 -13.82 4.42
CA GLY A 55 1.41 -14.01 5.37
C GLY A 55 1.54 -12.89 6.41
N TYR A 56 1.02 -11.70 6.11
CA TYR A 56 1.05 -10.54 7.01
C TYR A 56 -0.17 -10.42 7.93
N ASP A 57 -1.27 -11.17 7.68
CA ASP A 57 -2.52 -11.04 8.43
C ASP A 57 -2.33 -11.13 9.95
N GLY A 58 -1.50 -12.07 10.42
CA GLY A 58 -1.22 -12.24 11.83
C GLY A 58 -0.49 -11.05 12.49
N ILE A 59 0.15 -10.19 11.69
CA ILE A 59 0.84 -8.98 12.16
C ILE A 59 -0.19 -7.88 12.39
N TYR A 60 -1.13 -7.70 11.47
CA TYR A 60 -2.19 -6.70 11.56
C TYR A 60 -3.16 -6.98 12.71
N HIS A 61 -3.52 -8.23 12.93
CA HIS A 61 -4.44 -8.65 14.02
C HIS A 61 -3.93 -8.32 15.43
N LYS A 62 -2.63 -8.11 15.61
CA LYS A 62 -2.07 -7.71 16.92
C LYS A 62 -2.36 -6.24 17.28
N GLY A 63 -2.93 -5.45 16.36
CA GLY A 63 -3.42 -4.09 16.61
C GLY A 63 -2.35 -3.00 16.74
N ASN A 64 -1.07 -3.35 16.62
CA ASN A 64 0.03 -2.38 16.68
C ASN A 64 0.48 -1.90 15.28
N VAL A 65 0.05 -2.58 14.23
CA VAL A 65 0.43 -2.32 12.86
C VAL A 65 -0.82 -2.01 12.04
N THR A 66 -0.82 -0.84 11.40
CA THR A 66 -1.89 -0.46 10.48
C THR A 66 -1.52 -0.94 9.08
N GLU A 67 -2.40 -1.74 8.49
CA GLU A 67 -2.24 -2.19 7.10
C GLU A 67 -2.40 -1.02 6.14
N VAL A 68 -1.47 -0.91 5.19
CA VAL A 68 -1.58 -0.03 4.03
C VAL A 68 -1.49 -0.88 2.78
N ALA A 69 -2.62 -1.06 2.12
CA ALA A 69 -2.69 -1.82 0.88
C ALA A 69 -2.05 -1.05 -0.30
N CYS A 70 -1.68 -1.78 -1.33
CA CYS A 70 -1.01 -1.20 -2.50
C CYS A 70 -1.96 -1.11 -3.70
N TRP A 71 -2.26 0.11 -4.14
CA TRP A 71 -3.09 0.35 -5.32
C TRP A 71 -2.53 -0.24 -6.61
N ALA A 72 -1.21 -0.35 -6.75
CA ALA A 72 -0.61 -0.98 -7.93
C ALA A 72 -0.97 -2.47 -8.02
N HIS A 73 -0.99 -3.18 -6.88
CA HIS A 73 -1.40 -4.59 -6.83
C HIS A 73 -2.90 -4.75 -7.08
N ALA A 74 -3.74 -3.91 -6.46
CA ALA A 74 -5.18 -3.91 -6.73
C ALA A 74 -5.46 -3.64 -8.21
N ARG A 75 -4.85 -2.60 -8.78
CA ARG A 75 -4.97 -2.26 -10.21
C ARG A 75 -4.61 -3.42 -11.11
N ARG A 76 -3.52 -4.15 -10.79
CA ARG A 76 -3.07 -5.29 -11.59
C ARG A 76 -4.14 -6.39 -11.63
N LYS A 77 -4.81 -6.67 -10.51
CA LYS A 77 -5.89 -7.68 -10.47
C LYS A 77 -7.04 -7.33 -11.42
N PHE A 78 -7.45 -6.06 -11.46
CA PHE A 78 -8.46 -5.61 -12.42
C PHE A 78 -7.95 -5.61 -13.86
N PHE A 79 -6.68 -5.32 -14.08
CA PHE A 79 -6.08 -5.40 -15.40
C PHE A 79 -6.07 -6.85 -15.93
N ASP A 80 -5.69 -7.80 -15.09
CA ASP A 80 -5.63 -9.22 -15.45
C ASP A 80 -7.05 -9.81 -15.69
N ALA A 81 -8.08 -9.24 -15.05
CA ALA A 81 -9.48 -9.65 -15.20
C ALA A 81 -10.19 -9.08 -16.44
N LYS A 82 -9.51 -8.31 -17.29
CA LYS A 82 -10.13 -7.65 -18.48
C LYS A 82 -10.82 -8.61 -19.44
N GLU A 83 -10.25 -9.79 -19.63
CA GLU A 83 -10.79 -10.76 -20.56
C GLU A 83 -12.02 -11.49 -19.98
N THR A 84 -12.12 -11.54 -18.65
CA THR A 84 -13.23 -12.21 -17.95
C THR A 84 -14.40 -11.26 -17.72
N ASP A 85 -14.11 -10.02 -17.27
CA ASP A 85 -15.12 -8.97 -17.06
C ASP A 85 -14.54 -7.60 -17.46
N GLY A 86 -14.55 -7.35 -18.77
CA GLY A 86 -13.98 -6.14 -19.35
C GLY A 86 -14.67 -4.86 -18.90
N LYS A 87 -15.99 -4.89 -18.65
CA LYS A 87 -16.75 -3.70 -18.24
C LYS A 87 -16.39 -3.26 -16.83
N ARG A 88 -16.42 -4.20 -15.86
CA ARG A 88 -16.05 -3.91 -14.47
C ARG A 88 -14.58 -3.55 -14.35
N SER A 89 -13.72 -4.26 -15.07
CA SER A 89 -12.28 -3.95 -15.13
C SER A 89 -12.01 -2.55 -15.65
N ALA A 90 -12.63 -2.16 -16.76
CA ALA A 90 -12.44 -0.83 -17.34
C ALA A 90 -12.91 0.27 -16.38
N HIS A 91 -14.05 0.08 -15.72
CA HIS A 91 -14.57 1.02 -14.74
C HIS A 91 -13.61 1.25 -13.57
N MET A 92 -13.15 0.16 -12.93
CA MET A 92 -12.21 0.28 -11.80
C MET A 92 -10.86 0.84 -12.23
N LEU A 93 -10.35 0.45 -13.40
CA LEU A 93 -9.08 0.99 -13.92
C LEU A 93 -9.16 2.50 -14.18
N ALA A 94 -10.32 3.01 -14.61
CA ALA A 94 -10.54 4.45 -14.76
C ALA A 94 -10.50 5.17 -13.41
N LEU A 95 -11.22 4.66 -12.39
CA LEU A 95 -11.20 5.22 -11.03
C LEU A 95 -9.80 5.22 -10.41
N VAL A 96 -9.05 4.13 -10.53
CA VAL A 96 -7.65 4.07 -10.07
C VAL A 96 -6.77 5.03 -10.86
N GLY A 97 -7.07 5.25 -12.14
CA GLY A 97 -6.40 6.25 -12.97
C GLY A 97 -6.54 7.65 -12.39
N GLU A 98 -7.75 8.04 -11.93
CA GLU A 98 -7.99 9.33 -11.29
C GLU A 98 -7.14 9.49 -10.01
N LEU A 99 -7.00 8.44 -9.18
CA LEU A 99 -6.12 8.48 -8.01
C LEU A 99 -4.66 8.73 -8.40
N TYR A 100 -4.18 8.08 -9.45
CA TYR A 100 -2.82 8.31 -9.95
C TYR A 100 -2.61 9.71 -10.55
N ASP A 101 -3.65 10.31 -11.12
CA ASP A 101 -3.60 11.69 -11.59
C ASP A 101 -3.41 12.67 -10.44
N VAL A 102 -4.10 12.47 -9.33
CA VAL A 102 -3.91 13.25 -8.10
C VAL A 102 -2.46 13.10 -7.59
N GLU A 103 -1.92 11.87 -7.55
CA GLU A 103 -0.55 11.64 -7.09
C GLU A 103 0.50 12.29 -8.02
N ARG A 104 0.24 12.33 -9.34
CA ARG A 104 1.12 13.05 -10.28
C ARG A 104 1.12 14.56 -10.00
N GLN A 105 -0.04 15.14 -9.71
CA GLN A 105 -0.15 16.56 -9.32
C GLN A 105 0.53 16.83 -7.97
N ALA A 106 0.46 15.86 -7.06
CA ALA A 106 1.02 15.98 -5.71
C ALA A 106 2.55 15.84 -5.63
N LYS A 107 3.20 15.35 -6.68
CA LYS A 107 4.60 14.88 -6.67
C LYS A 107 5.58 15.86 -6.06
N ASP A 108 5.50 17.13 -6.46
CA ASP A 108 6.48 18.16 -6.08
C ASP A 108 5.90 19.16 -5.06
N LEU A 109 4.75 18.84 -4.46
CA LEU A 109 4.10 19.68 -3.47
C LEU A 109 4.61 19.37 -2.06
N SER A 110 4.53 20.38 -1.16
CA SER A 110 4.80 20.16 0.26
C SER A 110 3.81 19.18 0.89
N GLU A 111 4.19 18.58 2.01
CA GLU A 111 3.36 17.57 2.70
C GLU A 111 1.97 18.10 3.05
N ALA A 112 1.87 19.34 3.54
CA ALA A 112 0.59 19.96 3.90
C ALA A 112 -0.32 20.15 2.67
N VAL A 113 0.24 20.67 1.57
CA VAL A 113 -0.50 20.90 0.32
C VAL A 113 -0.91 19.55 -0.31
N ARG A 114 -0.02 18.57 -0.27
CA ARG A 114 -0.30 17.20 -0.74
C ARG A 114 -1.45 16.55 0.03
N LEU A 115 -1.45 16.71 1.36
CA LEU A 115 -2.52 16.19 2.21
C LEU A 115 -3.87 16.83 1.85
N GLU A 116 -3.89 18.15 1.65
CA GLU A 116 -5.12 18.84 1.29
C GLU A 116 -5.62 18.46 -0.10
N LEU A 117 -4.72 18.35 -1.08
CA LEU A 117 -5.06 17.88 -2.42
C LEU A 117 -5.70 16.48 -2.38
N ARG A 118 -5.13 15.56 -1.60
CA ARG A 118 -5.68 14.21 -1.44
C ARG A 118 -7.05 14.22 -0.77
N ARG A 119 -7.26 15.07 0.23
CA ARG A 119 -8.57 15.23 0.88
C ARG A 119 -9.63 15.71 -0.10
N GLN A 120 -9.29 16.66 -0.93
CA GLN A 120 -10.24 17.27 -1.87
C GLN A 120 -10.50 16.39 -3.10
N GLN A 121 -9.52 15.67 -3.59
CA GLN A 121 -9.63 14.95 -4.86
C GLN A 121 -9.61 13.43 -4.72
N SER A 122 -8.74 12.86 -3.88
CA SER A 122 -8.67 11.40 -3.74
C SER A 122 -9.81 10.83 -2.91
N VAL A 123 -10.24 11.51 -1.85
CA VAL A 123 -11.33 11.00 -0.99
C VAL A 123 -12.63 10.80 -1.76
N PRO A 124 -13.10 11.75 -2.58
CA PRO A 124 -14.31 11.52 -3.39
C PRO A 124 -14.20 10.34 -4.38
N VAL A 125 -13.00 10.10 -4.92
CA VAL A 125 -12.77 8.94 -5.79
C VAL A 125 -12.83 7.64 -4.99
N LEU A 126 -12.24 7.62 -3.79
CA LEU A 126 -12.30 6.46 -2.88
C LEU A 126 -13.75 6.14 -2.47
N ASP A 127 -14.56 7.16 -2.20
CA ASP A 127 -15.99 7.00 -1.88
C ASP A 127 -16.75 6.39 -3.06
N ARG A 128 -16.47 6.82 -4.29
CA ARG A 128 -17.05 6.22 -5.50
C ARG A 128 -16.62 4.77 -5.69
N ILE A 129 -15.33 4.46 -5.44
CA ILE A 129 -14.81 3.09 -5.50
C ILE A 129 -15.55 2.22 -4.48
N LYS A 130 -15.68 2.73 -3.24
CA LYS A 130 -16.36 2.00 -2.17
C LYS A 130 -17.84 1.74 -2.53
N ALA A 131 -18.56 2.77 -2.94
CA ALA A 131 -19.97 2.63 -3.34
C ALA A 131 -20.15 1.59 -4.44
N TRP A 132 -19.26 1.59 -5.44
CA TRP A 132 -19.33 0.63 -6.54
C TRP A 132 -18.96 -0.81 -6.13
N LEU A 133 -18.11 -0.99 -5.11
CA LEU A 133 -17.77 -2.33 -4.59
C LEU A 133 -18.90 -2.90 -3.71
N ASP A 134 -19.75 -2.05 -3.16
CA ASP A 134 -20.89 -2.43 -2.30
C ASP A 134 -22.15 -2.79 -3.14
N GLU A 135 -22.13 -2.59 -4.49
CA GLU A 135 -23.17 -3.00 -5.46
C GLU A 135 -23.11 -4.51 -5.80
#